data_895c7dcc80d8450d25c4c27a47cdf958
#
_entry.id   895c7dcc80d8450d25c4c27a47cdf958
#
_cell.length_a   1.000
_cell.length_b   1.000
_cell.length_c   1.000
_cell.angle_alpha   90.00
_cell.angle_beta   90.00
_cell.angle_gamma   90.00
#
_symmetry.space_group_name_H-M   'P 1'
#
loop_
_entity.id
_entity.type
_entity.pdbx_description
1 polymer ?
#
loop_
_entity_poly.entity_id
_entity_poly.type
_entity_poly.pdbx_seq_one_letter_code
_entity_poly.pdbx_strand_id
1 'polypeptide(L)'
;MNTKEIKKKLQNYIKTNKGIETVLGKLTFTNSDGLGEGGNGLVYLSEINKKKIAIKFLITDSERKCTRFKSEYFNTNYVRDELCNIVNMICYGELQIEDETIIPYIIMSAYAKNLKKYRKEKDEVQEEDFKKLIEFLLTTLESIHKKNIIHRDIKPENILVDEDEKFVLADFGIAHYKRDDFLIDNKTEKKERLANVSFSAPEQIINDYEVTQTADIYSMAQIMYWFIFENVNRGTGGEKIAKKYNWKDANVYDMIIDKCLRNNPTERFQSIEEISQFYENEKKKKKIKIINPFGDMSKFHKAVVSVVPEFFDSVNNITDKGVMCDLFNSIFSHKYNQQLWFNTGISNNPISSIIKLGNDDFLMNDKQLNIRKIWGFLTDNLYDDILLLEIDKSLPYKIEGEEYYRVAVIKNKDGDEIIVPYEKILSGYIRYNDKVHKISDLTIQERYIDNYKVIAIAPDHNCTIIPENDKFLEKLQCINELQQEDIRELKRKIFKNKSKEVLRRL
;
A
#
# COMPACT_ATOMS: atom_id res chain seq x y z
N MET A 1 -8.91 -28.14 44.68
CA MET A 1 -9.38 -26.93 45.42
C MET A 1 -9.94 -25.93 44.44
N ASN A 2 -11.02 -25.20 44.78
CA ASN A 2 -11.61 -24.26 43.81
C ASN A 2 -10.74 -22.98 43.70
N THR A 3 -10.57 -22.41 42.51
CA THR A 3 -9.82 -21.17 42.23
C THR A 3 -10.23 -20.00 43.16
N LYS A 4 -11.52 -19.89 43.51
CA LYS A 4 -12.02 -18.91 44.49
C LYS A 4 -11.47 -19.08 45.89
N GLU A 5 -11.26 -20.29 46.29
CA GLU A 5 -10.72 -20.68 47.61
C GLU A 5 -9.23 -20.34 47.69
N ILE A 6 -8.46 -20.70 46.67
CA ILE A 6 -7.04 -20.34 46.55
C ILE A 6 -6.86 -18.83 46.63
N LYS A 7 -7.68 -18.09 45.90
CA LYS A 7 -7.69 -16.61 45.90
C LYS A 7 -7.93 -16.06 47.31
N LYS A 8 -8.94 -16.57 47.99
CA LYS A 8 -9.29 -16.13 49.35
C LYS A 8 -8.15 -16.41 50.33
N LYS A 9 -7.53 -17.60 50.24
CA LYS A 9 -6.35 -17.95 51.05
C LYS A 9 -5.19 -17.00 50.83
N LEU A 10 -4.85 -16.70 49.56
CA LEU A 10 -3.80 -15.74 49.24
C LEU A 10 -4.11 -14.34 49.79
N GLN A 11 -5.33 -13.84 49.61
CA GLN A 11 -5.73 -12.52 50.10
C GLN A 11 -5.69 -12.44 51.64
N ASN A 12 -6.07 -13.50 52.35
CA ASN A 12 -5.96 -13.57 53.81
C ASN A 12 -4.49 -13.60 54.25
N TYR A 13 -3.66 -14.39 53.56
CA TYR A 13 -2.22 -14.44 53.82
C TYR A 13 -1.57 -13.07 53.68
N ILE A 14 -1.83 -12.37 52.57
CA ILE A 14 -1.33 -11.02 52.32
C ILE A 14 -1.81 -10.02 53.38
N LYS A 15 -3.08 -10.11 53.75
CA LYS A 15 -3.66 -9.25 54.81
C LYS A 15 -2.95 -9.44 56.16
N THR A 16 -2.66 -10.67 56.52
CA THR A 16 -2.01 -11.01 57.83
C THR A 16 -0.52 -10.64 57.81
N ASN A 17 0.20 -10.99 56.76
CA ASN A 17 1.66 -10.84 56.67
C ASN A 17 2.11 -9.49 56.06
N LYS A 18 1.17 -8.69 55.53
CA LYS A 18 1.45 -7.45 54.84
C LYS A 18 2.48 -7.60 53.71
N GLY A 19 2.39 -8.70 52.96
CA GLY A 19 3.30 -9.05 51.87
C GLY A 19 3.70 -10.51 51.84
N ILE A 20 4.83 -10.81 51.22
CA ILE A 20 5.41 -12.17 51.14
C ILE A 20 6.92 -12.15 51.37
N GLU A 21 7.45 -13.28 51.92
CA GLU A 21 8.89 -13.54 51.91
C GLU A 21 9.31 -14.15 50.58
N THR A 22 10.42 -13.66 50.02
CA THR A 22 10.95 -14.12 48.73
C THR A 22 12.47 -14.29 48.81
N VAL A 23 13.09 -14.86 47.74
CA VAL A 23 14.55 -14.93 47.64
C VAL A 23 15.21 -13.53 47.55
N LEU A 24 14.44 -12.48 47.28
CA LEU A 24 14.89 -11.09 47.23
C LEU A 24 14.65 -10.35 48.56
N GLY A 25 14.20 -11.08 49.62
CA GLY A 25 13.79 -10.54 50.89
C GLY A 25 12.28 -10.32 50.98
N LYS A 26 11.86 -9.66 52.06
CA LYS A 26 10.45 -9.39 52.32
C LYS A 26 9.91 -8.30 51.42
N LEU A 27 8.88 -8.63 50.63
CA LEU A 27 8.14 -7.66 49.81
C LEU A 27 6.88 -7.26 50.53
N THR A 28 6.73 -5.95 50.76
CA THR A 28 5.57 -5.41 51.50
C THR A 28 4.54 -4.85 50.52
N PHE A 29 3.31 -5.29 50.67
CA PHE A 29 2.13 -4.81 49.93
C PHE A 29 0.86 -5.31 50.63
N THR A 30 -0.27 -4.71 50.27
CA THR A 30 -1.58 -5.05 50.77
C THR A 30 -2.56 -5.36 49.63
N ASN A 31 -3.77 -5.79 49.96
CA ASN A 31 -4.78 -6.08 48.95
C ASN A 31 -5.22 -4.81 48.19
N SER A 32 -4.99 -3.62 48.71
CA SER A 32 -5.25 -2.34 48.03
C SER A 32 -4.20 -2.01 46.92
N ASP A 33 -3.03 -2.66 46.96
CA ASP A 33 -1.97 -2.47 45.98
C ASP A 33 -2.16 -3.36 44.73
N GLY A 34 -3.36 -3.90 44.55
CA GLY A 34 -3.73 -4.71 43.38
C GLY A 34 -3.72 -3.87 42.10
N LEU A 35 -2.86 -4.26 41.14
CA LEU A 35 -2.77 -3.63 39.81
C LEU A 35 -3.83 -4.16 38.83
N GLY A 36 -4.33 -5.38 39.04
CA GLY A 36 -5.33 -6.00 38.21
C GLY A 36 -5.56 -7.47 38.49
N GLU A 37 -6.65 -7.97 37.97
CA GLU A 37 -7.04 -9.38 37.97
C GLU A 37 -7.29 -9.80 36.52
N GLY A 38 -6.68 -10.88 36.07
CA GLY A 38 -6.88 -11.41 34.74
C GLY A 38 -6.83 -12.93 34.72
N GLY A 39 -7.73 -13.54 33.98
CA GLY A 39 -7.78 -14.98 33.75
C GLY A 39 -7.71 -15.81 35.05
N ASN A 40 -6.51 -16.26 35.41
CA ASN A 40 -6.22 -16.99 36.60
C ASN A 40 -5.11 -16.32 37.45
N GLY A 41 -4.91 -15.01 37.35
CA GLY A 41 -3.81 -14.32 38.02
C GLY A 41 -4.24 -13.06 38.78
N LEU A 42 -3.53 -12.79 39.90
CA LEU A 42 -3.60 -11.53 40.64
C LEU A 42 -2.24 -10.84 40.55
N VAL A 43 -2.24 -9.54 40.31
CA VAL A 43 -1.01 -8.75 40.21
C VAL A 43 -1.03 -7.66 41.28
N TYR A 44 0.04 -7.58 42.07
CA TYR A 44 0.23 -6.56 43.10
C TYR A 44 1.45 -5.69 42.80
N LEU A 45 1.38 -4.44 43.21
CA LEU A 45 2.51 -3.51 43.18
C LEU A 45 3.31 -3.66 44.49
N SER A 46 4.62 -3.65 44.40
CA SER A 46 5.53 -3.55 45.53
C SER A 46 6.80 -2.78 45.13
N GLU A 47 7.79 -2.71 45.99
CA GLU A 47 9.01 -1.97 45.75
C GLU A 47 10.24 -2.73 46.30
N ILE A 48 11.34 -2.73 45.54
CA ILE A 48 12.68 -3.17 45.97
C ILE A 48 13.66 -2.06 45.73
N ASN A 49 14.38 -1.60 46.74
CA ASN A 49 15.42 -0.58 46.63
C ASN A 49 14.93 0.69 45.83
N LYS A 50 13.73 1.16 46.16
CA LYS A 50 13.05 2.30 45.47
C LYS A 50 12.68 2.05 44.00
N LYS A 51 12.76 0.80 43.53
CA LYS A 51 12.30 0.43 42.21
C LYS A 51 10.96 -0.29 42.32
N LYS A 52 9.97 0.23 41.57
CA LYS A 52 8.64 -0.40 41.51
C LYS A 52 8.71 -1.75 40.84
N ILE A 53 8.09 -2.74 41.40
CA ILE A 53 7.96 -4.10 40.88
C ILE A 53 6.50 -4.54 40.89
N ALA A 54 6.15 -5.46 40.00
CA ALA A 54 4.87 -6.14 39.97
C ALA A 54 5.06 -7.61 40.37
N ILE A 55 4.15 -8.13 41.19
CA ILE A 55 4.14 -9.55 41.63
C ILE A 55 2.89 -10.17 41.03
N LYS A 56 3.05 -11.07 40.07
CA LYS A 56 1.97 -11.82 39.43
C LYS A 56 1.85 -13.16 40.08
N PHE A 57 0.72 -13.43 40.76
CA PHE A 57 0.40 -14.73 41.36
C PHE A 57 -0.47 -15.55 40.41
N LEU A 58 -0.21 -16.83 40.27
CA LEU A 58 -1.06 -17.76 39.54
C LEU A 58 -2.08 -18.39 40.48
N ILE A 59 -3.36 -18.18 40.23
CA ILE A 59 -4.46 -18.74 41.03
C ILE A 59 -5.07 -19.92 40.31
N THR A 60 -4.54 -21.11 40.54
CA THR A 60 -5.01 -22.34 39.89
C THR A 60 -4.63 -23.58 40.71
N ASP A 61 -5.37 -24.67 40.53
CA ASP A 61 -5.04 -26.02 40.99
C ASP A 61 -4.56 -26.93 39.82
N SER A 62 -4.47 -26.38 38.62
CA SER A 62 -4.05 -27.11 37.42
C SER A 62 -2.54 -27.17 37.32
N GLU A 63 -1.95 -28.34 37.42
CA GLU A 63 -0.52 -28.57 37.22
C GLU A 63 -0.03 -28.08 35.85
N ARG A 64 -0.83 -28.28 34.81
CA ARG A 64 -0.54 -27.80 33.46
C ARG A 64 -0.43 -26.27 33.42
N LYS A 65 -1.31 -25.55 34.14
CA LYS A 65 -1.21 -24.08 34.21
C LYS A 65 0.01 -23.62 35.00
N CYS A 66 0.38 -24.37 36.05
CA CYS A 66 1.61 -24.11 36.80
C CYS A 66 2.85 -24.29 35.91
N THR A 67 2.93 -25.41 35.18
CA THR A 67 4.01 -25.66 34.22
C THR A 67 4.12 -24.53 33.17
N ARG A 68 3.00 -24.12 32.61
CA ARG A 68 2.93 -23.02 31.65
C ARG A 68 3.39 -21.68 32.24
N PHE A 69 2.97 -21.36 33.46
CA PHE A 69 3.39 -20.16 34.17
C PHE A 69 4.90 -20.17 34.48
N LYS A 70 5.44 -21.33 34.84
CA LYS A 70 6.87 -21.52 34.98
C LYS A 70 7.64 -21.35 33.68
N SER A 71 7.11 -21.92 32.58
CA SER A 71 7.67 -21.74 31.25
C SER A 71 7.64 -20.29 30.79
N GLU A 72 6.58 -19.53 31.08
CA GLU A 72 6.48 -18.10 30.80
C GLU A 72 7.71 -17.36 31.36
N TYR A 73 8.08 -17.63 32.64
CA TYR A 73 9.24 -16.99 33.24
C TYR A 73 10.56 -17.36 32.56
N PHE A 74 10.84 -18.65 32.42
CA PHE A 74 12.12 -19.12 31.91
C PHE A 74 12.30 -18.78 30.45
N ASN A 75 11.27 -18.98 29.63
CA ASN A 75 11.32 -18.72 28.20
C ASN A 75 11.39 -17.21 27.89
N THR A 76 10.67 -16.37 28.64
CA THR A 76 10.76 -14.92 28.49
C THR A 76 12.17 -14.41 28.77
N ASN A 77 12.80 -14.90 29.86
CA ASN A 77 14.18 -14.50 30.15
C ASN A 77 15.19 -15.00 29.11
N TYR A 78 14.97 -16.21 28.56
CA TYR A 78 15.81 -16.72 27.45
C TYR A 78 15.70 -15.88 26.18
N VAL A 79 14.50 -15.38 25.89
CA VAL A 79 14.23 -14.55 24.71
C VAL A 79 14.75 -13.13 24.88
N ARG A 80 14.76 -12.64 26.12
CA ARG A 80 15.13 -11.28 26.44
C ARG A 80 16.59 -11.02 26.07
N ASP A 81 16.77 -10.01 25.26
CA ASP A 81 18.01 -9.46 24.78
C ASP A 81 17.99 -7.95 25.11
N GLU A 82 19.11 -7.29 25.26
CA GLU A 82 19.19 -5.84 25.51
C GLU A 82 18.49 -5.01 24.42
N LEU A 83 18.40 -5.58 23.21
CA LEU A 83 17.73 -4.95 22.06
C LEU A 83 16.24 -5.28 21.96
N CYS A 84 15.74 -6.24 22.75
CA CYS A 84 14.35 -6.64 22.71
C CYS A 84 13.51 -5.88 23.73
N ASN A 85 12.44 -5.26 23.25
CA ASN A 85 11.44 -4.60 24.10
C ASN A 85 10.52 -5.66 24.74
N ILE A 86 11.06 -6.47 25.64
CA ILE A 86 10.37 -7.57 26.31
C ILE A 86 10.35 -7.31 27.81
N VAL A 87 9.27 -7.70 28.47
CA VAL A 87 9.08 -7.54 29.91
C VAL A 87 10.27 -8.07 30.71
N ASN A 88 10.73 -7.29 31.68
CA ASN A 88 11.81 -7.70 32.56
C ASN A 88 11.27 -8.57 33.72
N MET A 89 11.43 -9.87 33.61
CA MET A 89 11.11 -10.82 34.66
C MET A 89 12.31 -11.04 35.57
N ILE A 90 12.14 -10.77 36.86
CA ILE A 90 13.22 -10.72 37.86
C ILE A 90 13.38 -12.07 38.54
N CYS A 91 12.27 -12.67 39.02
CA CYS A 91 12.30 -13.87 39.83
C CYS A 91 11.03 -14.67 39.63
N TYR A 92 11.17 -16.01 39.60
CA TYR A 92 10.09 -16.98 39.82
C TYR A 92 10.18 -17.54 41.23
N GLY A 93 9.06 -17.74 41.89
CA GLY A 93 9.01 -18.39 43.18
C GLY A 93 7.68 -19.10 43.43
N GLU A 94 7.63 -19.84 44.49
CA GLU A 94 6.47 -20.60 44.97
C GLU A 94 6.20 -20.22 46.42
N LEU A 95 5.03 -19.67 46.69
CA LEU A 95 4.59 -19.30 48.04
C LEU A 95 3.81 -20.47 48.64
N GLN A 96 4.33 -21.04 49.72
CA GLN A 96 3.61 -22.04 50.49
C GLN A 96 2.74 -21.32 51.53
N ILE A 97 1.45 -21.62 51.52
CA ILE A 97 0.47 -21.14 52.49
C ILE A 97 0.08 -22.33 53.37
N GLU A 98 -0.56 -22.08 54.51
CA GLU A 98 -1.14 -23.11 55.37
C GLU A 98 -1.85 -24.20 54.55
N ASP A 99 -1.83 -25.43 55.01
CA ASP A 99 -2.42 -26.62 54.38
C ASP A 99 -1.77 -27.07 53.07
N GLU A 100 -0.46 -26.91 52.90
CA GLU A 100 0.30 -27.36 51.71
C GLU A 100 -0.11 -26.70 50.41
N THR A 101 -0.88 -25.61 50.45
CA THR A 101 -1.25 -24.85 49.22
C THR A 101 -0.06 -24.10 48.70
N ILE A 102 0.42 -24.47 47.50
CA ILE A 102 1.54 -23.79 46.80
C ILE A 102 0.97 -22.86 45.75
N ILE A 103 1.36 -21.60 45.81
CA ILE A 103 0.95 -20.57 44.84
C ILE A 103 2.18 -20.03 44.09
N PRO A 104 2.35 -20.35 42.82
CA PRO A 104 3.44 -19.80 42.01
C PRO A 104 3.30 -18.29 41.81
N TYR A 105 4.44 -17.59 41.85
CA TYR A 105 4.49 -16.15 41.53
C TYR A 105 5.68 -15.80 40.65
N ILE A 106 5.53 -14.72 39.90
CA ILE A 106 6.58 -14.09 39.14
C ILE A 106 6.73 -12.65 39.61
N ILE A 107 7.96 -12.22 39.89
CA ILE A 107 8.31 -10.84 40.15
C ILE A 107 8.90 -10.25 38.86
N MET A 108 8.38 -9.10 38.44
CA MET A 108 8.79 -8.41 37.25
C MET A 108 8.88 -6.89 37.48
N SER A 109 9.52 -6.13 36.61
CA SER A 109 9.45 -4.68 36.64
C SER A 109 7.99 -4.22 36.53
N ALA A 110 7.62 -3.20 37.31
CA ALA A 110 6.31 -2.60 37.22
C ALA A 110 6.28 -1.61 36.06
N TYR A 111 5.16 -1.57 35.33
CA TYR A 111 4.91 -0.66 34.22
C TYR A 111 3.71 0.22 34.57
N ALA A 112 3.70 1.46 34.08
CA ALA A 112 2.69 2.45 34.47
C ALA A 112 1.27 2.06 34.04
N LYS A 113 1.18 1.47 32.85
CA LYS A 113 -0.11 1.07 32.24
C LYS A 113 0.11 0.05 31.12
N ASN A 114 -0.96 -0.51 30.58
CA ASN A 114 -0.92 -1.25 29.31
C ASN A 114 -1.34 -0.34 28.15
N LEU A 115 -1.14 -0.81 26.91
CA LEU A 115 -1.48 -0.05 25.69
C LEU A 115 -2.96 0.33 25.62
N LYS A 116 -3.85 -0.51 26.18
CA LYS A 116 -5.29 -0.23 26.22
C LYS A 116 -5.61 1.01 27.07
N LYS A 117 -4.98 1.13 28.23
CA LYS A 117 -5.10 2.31 29.09
C LYS A 117 -4.41 3.52 28.47
N TYR A 118 -3.20 3.33 27.94
CA TYR A 118 -2.45 4.38 27.23
C TYR A 118 -3.28 5.00 26.09
N ARG A 119 -3.93 4.17 25.26
CA ARG A 119 -4.77 4.66 24.17
C ARG A 119 -5.99 5.44 24.67
N LYS A 120 -6.63 4.98 25.75
CA LYS A 120 -7.80 5.65 26.33
C LYS A 120 -7.49 7.03 26.93
N GLU A 121 -6.25 7.28 27.31
CA GLU A 121 -5.79 8.57 27.83
C GLU A 121 -5.52 9.60 26.73
N LYS A 122 -5.61 9.20 25.46
CA LYS A 122 -5.39 10.07 24.28
C LYS A 122 -6.73 10.36 23.60
N ASP A 123 -7.14 11.62 23.62
CA ASP A 123 -8.35 12.06 22.91
C ASP A 123 -8.17 11.91 21.41
N GLU A 124 -6.97 12.21 20.88
CA GLU A 124 -6.61 12.07 19.49
C GLU A 124 -5.23 11.41 19.34
N VAL A 125 -5.08 10.53 18.34
CA VAL A 125 -3.81 9.87 18.04
C VAL A 125 -2.97 10.77 17.15
N GLN A 126 -1.76 11.10 17.59
CA GLN A 126 -0.79 11.82 16.79
C GLN A 126 0.02 10.83 15.93
N GLU A 127 0.51 11.29 14.77
CA GLU A 127 1.29 10.46 13.86
C GLU A 127 2.54 9.88 14.54
N GLU A 128 3.18 10.66 15.42
CA GLU A 128 4.36 10.25 16.19
C GLU A 128 4.06 9.10 17.15
N ASP A 129 2.93 9.12 17.84
CA ASP A 129 2.52 8.03 18.74
C ASP A 129 2.31 6.74 17.95
N PHE A 130 1.68 6.85 16.79
CA PHE A 130 1.45 5.72 15.90
C PHE A 130 2.75 5.16 15.33
N LYS A 131 3.68 6.02 14.93
CA LYS A 131 5.02 5.61 14.46
C LYS A 131 5.81 4.89 15.54
N LYS A 132 5.82 5.42 16.78
CA LYS A 132 6.47 4.76 17.92
C LYS A 132 5.91 3.35 18.15
N LEU A 133 4.58 3.21 18.08
CA LEU A 133 3.93 1.90 18.23
C LEU A 133 4.32 0.94 17.12
N ILE A 134 4.31 1.38 15.85
CA ILE A 134 4.72 0.55 14.71
C ILE A 134 6.17 0.12 14.84
N GLU A 135 7.07 1.05 15.11
CA GLU A 135 8.51 0.76 15.28
C GLU A 135 8.75 -0.27 16.38
N PHE A 136 8.09 -0.10 17.53
CA PHE A 136 8.12 -1.07 18.61
C PHE A 136 7.64 -2.46 18.15
N LEU A 137 6.50 -2.54 17.48
CA LEU A 137 5.92 -3.80 17.01
C LEU A 137 6.83 -4.49 16.00
N LEU A 138 7.33 -3.75 15.00
CA LEU A 138 8.22 -4.30 13.98
C LEU A 138 9.54 -4.81 14.60
N THR A 139 10.22 -3.99 15.40
CA THR A 139 11.51 -4.36 15.98
C THR A 139 11.39 -5.54 16.95
N THR A 140 10.35 -5.55 17.77
CA THR A 140 10.13 -6.63 18.76
C THR A 140 9.77 -7.94 18.06
N LEU A 141 8.83 -7.93 17.11
CA LEU A 141 8.42 -9.13 16.40
C LEU A 141 9.52 -9.69 15.50
N GLU A 142 10.28 -8.83 14.81
CA GLU A 142 11.44 -9.28 14.05
C GLU A 142 12.45 -10.03 14.94
N SER A 143 12.71 -9.49 16.13
CA SER A 143 13.67 -10.08 17.06
C SER A 143 13.24 -11.45 17.58
N ILE A 144 11.96 -11.62 17.97
CA ILE A 144 11.46 -12.92 18.45
C ILE A 144 11.29 -13.93 17.31
N HIS A 145 10.86 -13.49 16.13
CA HIS A 145 10.72 -14.37 14.97
C HIS A 145 12.08 -14.89 14.46
N LYS A 146 13.16 -14.09 14.52
CA LYS A 146 14.54 -14.53 14.22
C LYS A 146 15.00 -15.65 15.18
N LYS A 147 14.47 -15.69 16.39
CA LYS A 147 14.69 -16.76 17.36
C LYS A 147 13.72 -17.94 17.19
N ASN A 148 12.93 -17.96 16.12
CA ASN A 148 11.88 -18.95 15.82
C ASN A 148 10.78 -19.01 16.89
N ILE A 149 10.43 -17.89 17.49
CA ILE A 149 9.40 -17.78 18.51
C ILE A 149 8.18 -17.10 17.90
N ILE A 150 7.00 -17.68 18.08
CA ILE A 150 5.72 -17.12 17.69
C ILE A 150 4.96 -16.80 18.97
N HIS A 151 4.58 -15.54 19.18
CA HIS A 151 3.97 -15.09 20.45
C HIS A 151 2.54 -15.58 20.64
N ARG A 152 1.69 -15.52 19.61
CA ARG A 152 0.29 -16.01 19.54
C ARG A 152 -0.75 -15.25 20.38
N ASP A 153 -0.36 -14.34 21.26
CA ASP A 153 -1.29 -13.56 22.10
C ASP A 153 -0.93 -12.07 22.13
N ILE A 154 -0.68 -11.49 20.94
CA ILE A 154 -0.39 -10.07 20.80
C ILE A 154 -1.71 -9.30 20.86
N LYS A 155 -1.89 -8.50 21.93
CA LYS A 155 -3.09 -7.69 22.18
C LYS A 155 -2.74 -6.47 23.03
N PRO A 156 -3.60 -5.45 23.11
CA PRO A 156 -3.30 -4.21 23.84
C PRO A 156 -3.02 -4.43 25.33
N GLU A 157 -3.60 -5.45 25.94
CA GLU A 157 -3.38 -5.80 27.36
C GLU A 157 -1.98 -6.34 27.61
N ASN A 158 -1.34 -6.97 26.62
CA ASN A 158 -0.02 -7.60 26.71
C ASN A 158 1.11 -6.67 26.24
N ILE A 159 0.81 -5.45 25.81
CA ILE A 159 1.79 -4.39 25.56
C ILE A 159 1.77 -3.43 26.74
N LEU A 160 2.86 -3.43 27.50
CA LEU A 160 3.01 -2.59 28.67
C LEU A 160 3.73 -1.29 28.30
N VAL A 161 3.46 -0.23 29.05
CA VAL A 161 4.02 1.12 28.84
C VAL A 161 4.69 1.58 30.12
N ASP A 162 5.95 1.97 30.04
CA ASP A 162 6.68 2.50 31.19
C ASP A 162 6.41 4.00 31.43
N GLU A 163 7.09 4.57 32.41
CA GLU A 163 6.94 5.99 32.76
C GLU A 163 7.48 6.93 31.68
N ASP A 164 8.41 6.46 30.82
CA ASP A 164 8.98 7.20 29.68
C ASP A 164 8.20 6.97 28.38
N GLU A 165 7.00 6.39 28.44
CA GLU A 165 6.16 6.00 27.30
C GLU A 165 6.83 5.00 26.33
N LYS A 166 7.76 4.17 26.81
CA LYS A 166 8.33 3.08 26.03
C LYS A 166 7.43 1.84 26.14
N PHE A 167 7.28 1.16 25.01
CA PHE A 167 6.47 -0.05 24.93
C PHE A 167 7.30 -1.30 25.22
N VAL A 168 6.67 -2.28 25.85
CA VAL A 168 7.27 -3.55 26.22
C VAL A 168 6.27 -4.66 25.99
N LEU A 169 6.66 -5.76 25.32
CA LEU A 169 5.83 -6.92 25.08
C LEU A 169 5.91 -7.89 26.29
N ALA A 170 4.76 -8.36 26.76
CA ALA A 170 4.60 -9.25 27.89
C ALA A 170 3.74 -10.46 27.56
N ASP A 171 3.70 -11.44 28.45
CA ASP A 171 2.85 -12.64 28.43
C ASP A 171 3.18 -13.64 27.30
N PHE A 172 4.35 -14.29 27.42
CA PHE A 172 4.78 -15.39 26.55
C PHE A 172 4.20 -16.75 26.94
N GLY A 173 3.15 -16.78 27.75
CA GLY A 173 2.57 -17.99 28.32
C GLY A 173 2.02 -19.01 27.30
N ILE A 174 1.69 -18.60 26.07
CA ILE A 174 1.25 -19.48 24.96
C ILE A 174 2.15 -19.41 23.74
N ALA A 175 3.31 -18.76 23.86
CA ALA A 175 4.26 -18.68 22.78
C ALA A 175 4.71 -20.08 22.32
N HIS A 176 4.87 -20.22 21.01
CA HIS A 176 5.39 -21.45 20.40
C HIS A 176 6.86 -21.29 20.06
N TYR A 177 7.64 -22.27 20.43
CA TYR A 177 9.08 -22.33 20.24
C TYR A 177 9.40 -23.49 19.29
N LYS A 178 10.04 -23.21 18.15
CA LYS A 178 10.35 -24.22 17.11
C LYS A 178 11.62 -25.03 17.38
N ARG A 179 12.34 -24.80 18.49
CA ARG A 179 13.62 -25.49 18.78
C ARG A 179 13.51 -26.30 20.07
N ASP A 180 14.22 -27.43 20.08
CA ASP A 180 14.38 -28.31 21.24
C ASP A 180 15.22 -27.69 22.36
N ASP A 181 15.77 -26.50 22.16
CA ASP A 181 16.68 -25.80 23.08
C ASP A 181 15.98 -25.11 24.26
N PHE A 182 14.65 -25.09 24.31
CA PHE A 182 13.91 -24.46 25.41
C PHE A 182 13.77 -25.39 26.58
N LEU A 183 14.09 -24.86 27.76
CA LEU A 183 14.16 -25.59 29.04
C LEU A 183 12.85 -26.29 29.43
N ILE A 184 11.72 -25.81 28.95
CA ILE A 184 10.39 -26.36 29.25
C ILE A 184 9.55 -26.35 27.94
N ASP A 185 9.27 -27.56 27.45
CA ASP A 185 8.43 -27.76 26.26
C ASP A 185 6.94 -27.60 26.60
N ASN A 186 6.34 -26.54 26.12
CA ASN A 186 4.90 -26.35 26.19
C ASN A 186 4.25 -26.84 24.87
N LYS A 187 3.89 -28.13 24.85
CA LYS A 187 3.00 -28.64 23.81
C LYS A 187 1.63 -28.03 23.98
N THR A 188 1.42 -26.87 23.33
CA THR A 188 0.09 -26.26 23.25
C THR A 188 -0.76 -27.16 22.38
N GLU A 189 -1.72 -27.89 22.98
CA GLU A 189 -2.66 -28.71 22.21
C GLU A 189 -3.49 -27.82 21.28
N LYS A 190 -3.75 -28.33 20.06
CA LYS A 190 -4.52 -27.67 19.00
C LYS A 190 -5.94 -27.19 19.41
N LYS A 191 -6.38 -27.46 20.65
CA LYS A 191 -7.75 -27.21 21.15
C LYS A 191 -7.87 -26.15 22.24
N GLU A 192 -6.78 -25.45 22.63
CA GLU A 192 -6.95 -24.35 23.59
C GLU A 192 -7.65 -23.16 22.92
N ARG A 193 -8.91 -22.94 23.30
CA ARG A 193 -9.68 -21.77 22.92
C ARG A 193 -8.95 -20.53 23.45
N LEU A 194 -8.49 -19.70 22.53
CA LEU A 194 -7.91 -18.41 22.85
C LEU A 194 -8.97 -17.54 23.53
N ALA A 195 -8.63 -17.03 24.70
CA ALA A 195 -9.55 -16.20 25.51
C ALA A 195 -9.90 -14.87 24.79
N ASN A 196 -9.07 -14.43 23.86
CA ASN A 196 -9.29 -13.17 23.13
C ASN A 196 -9.29 -13.40 21.61
N VAL A 197 -10.49 -13.63 21.08
CA VAL A 197 -10.70 -13.84 19.65
C VAL A 197 -10.47 -12.55 18.83
N SER A 198 -10.55 -11.36 19.43
CA SER A 198 -10.59 -10.09 18.71
C SER A 198 -9.29 -9.76 17.96
N PHE A 199 -8.13 -10.07 18.55
CA PHE A 199 -6.82 -9.81 17.96
C PHE A 199 -6.17 -11.04 17.34
N SER A 200 -6.70 -12.24 17.59
CA SER A 200 -6.13 -13.49 17.09
C SER A 200 -6.41 -13.70 15.61
N ALA A 201 -5.44 -14.26 14.92
CA ALA A 201 -5.55 -14.62 13.52
C ALA A 201 -6.58 -15.75 13.30
N PRO A 202 -7.28 -15.78 12.14
CA PRO A 202 -8.29 -16.80 11.83
C PRO A 202 -7.80 -18.23 12.02
N GLU A 203 -6.58 -18.56 11.59
CA GLU A 203 -5.97 -19.88 11.72
C GLU A 203 -5.73 -20.33 13.17
N GLN A 204 -5.65 -19.39 14.11
CA GLN A 204 -5.57 -19.73 15.54
C GLN A 204 -6.93 -20.17 16.10
N ILE A 205 -8.02 -19.77 15.45
CA ILE A 205 -9.40 -20.03 15.86
C ILE A 205 -9.96 -21.25 15.13
N ILE A 206 -9.73 -21.32 13.83
CA ILE A 206 -10.20 -22.33 12.89
C ILE A 206 -8.98 -23.14 12.49
N ASN A 207 -8.83 -24.37 12.97
CA ASN A 207 -7.64 -25.22 12.82
C ASN A 207 -7.32 -25.65 11.36
N ASP A 208 -7.53 -24.80 10.37
CA ASP A 208 -7.37 -25.13 8.95
C ASP A 208 -5.94 -24.96 8.44
N TYR A 209 -5.10 -24.17 9.14
CA TYR A 209 -3.72 -23.89 8.76
C TYR A 209 -2.76 -24.06 9.96
N GLU A 210 -1.49 -24.31 9.64
CA GLU A 210 -0.43 -24.25 10.65
C GLU A 210 -0.25 -22.80 11.13
N VAL A 211 -0.15 -22.61 12.45
CA VAL A 211 0.08 -21.30 13.04
C VAL A 211 1.57 -20.96 12.92
N THR A 212 1.89 -19.99 12.08
CA THR A 212 3.24 -19.50 11.84
C THR A 212 3.39 -18.06 12.33
N GLN A 213 4.53 -17.42 12.08
CA GLN A 213 4.77 -16.00 12.39
C GLN A 213 3.76 -15.06 11.71
N THR A 214 3.06 -15.51 10.67
CA THR A 214 1.99 -14.74 10.01
C THR A 214 0.79 -14.48 10.92
N ALA A 215 0.61 -15.28 12.00
CA ALA A 215 -0.41 -15.04 13.02
C ALA A 215 -0.08 -13.80 13.86
N ASP A 216 1.20 -13.62 14.25
CA ASP A 216 1.65 -12.42 14.96
C ASP A 216 1.57 -11.19 14.04
N ILE A 217 1.87 -11.32 12.76
CA ILE A 217 1.72 -10.26 11.74
C ILE A 217 0.26 -9.80 11.64
N TYR A 218 -0.69 -10.74 11.66
CA TYR A 218 -2.11 -10.40 11.70
C TYR A 218 -2.48 -9.64 12.99
N SER A 219 -2.04 -10.14 14.13
CA SER A 219 -2.32 -9.51 15.43
C SER A 219 -1.71 -8.11 15.55
N MET A 220 -0.50 -7.93 15.03
CA MET A 220 0.14 -6.62 14.91
C MET A 220 -0.72 -5.63 14.12
N ALA A 221 -1.21 -6.04 12.94
CA ALA A 221 -2.06 -5.17 12.12
C ALA A 221 -3.40 -4.85 12.79
N GLN A 222 -3.98 -5.81 13.54
CA GLN A 222 -5.16 -5.56 14.36
C GLN A 222 -4.89 -4.50 15.45
N ILE A 223 -3.72 -4.52 16.07
CA ILE A 223 -3.33 -3.50 17.05
C ILE A 223 -3.16 -2.15 16.36
N MET A 224 -2.49 -2.09 15.20
CA MET A 224 -2.35 -0.85 14.44
C MET A 224 -3.72 -0.26 14.10
N TYR A 225 -4.63 -1.08 13.59
CA TYR A 225 -5.98 -0.68 13.27
C TYR A 225 -6.75 -0.21 14.51
N TRP A 226 -6.75 -1.03 15.57
CA TRP A 226 -7.43 -0.72 16.84
C TRP A 226 -6.90 0.56 17.49
N PHE A 227 -5.61 0.84 17.41
CA PHE A 227 -5.01 2.03 18.00
C PHE A 227 -5.56 3.32 17.36
N ILE A 228 -5.91 3.27 16.08
CA ILE A 228 -6.50 4.40 15.33
C ILE A 228 -8.02 4.49 15.52
N PHE A 229 -8.74 3.37 15.40
CA PHE A 229 -10.19 3.35 15.29
C PHE A 229 -10.92 2.84 16.54
N GLU A 230 -10.20 2.37 17.55
CA GLU A 230 -10.71 1.78 18.80
C GLU A 230 -11.61 0.55 18.61
N ASN A 231 -11.66 0.01 17.42
CA ASN A 231 -12.35 -1.22 17.06
C ASN A 231 -11.42 -2.16 16.30
N VAL A 232 -11.80 -3.42 16.12
CA VAL A 232 -11.04 -4.41 15.37
C VAL A 232 -11.68 -4.61 13.99
N ASN A 233 -10.84 -4.83 12.97
CA ASN A 233 -11.31 -5.13 11.62
C ASN A 233 -11.05 -6.60 11.27
N ARG A 234 -12.12 -7.37 11.03
CA ARG A 234 -11.98 -8.75 10.59
C ARG A 234 -12.06 -8.84 9.08
N GLY A 235 -10.90 -9.07 8.47
CA GLY A 235 -10.76 -9.15 7.02
C GLY A 235 -10.40 -7.80 6.38
N THR A 236 -10.73 -7.67 5.11
CA THR A 236 -10.45 -6.47 4.29
C THR A 236 -11.66 -5.54 4.24
N GLY A 237 -11.44 -4.26 3.99
CA GLY A 237 -12.53 -3.28 3.80
C GLY A 237 -12.86 -2.44 5.04
N GLY A 238 -11.99 -2.39 6.05
CA GLY A 238 -12.13 -1.48 7.19
C GLY A 238 -11.95 0.00 6.82
N GLU A 239 -12.17 0.86 7.82
CA GLU A 239 -11.90 2.29 7.69
C GLU A 239 -10.45 2.55 7.31
N LYS A 240 -10.17 3.68 6.64
CA LYS A 240 -8.85 4.05 6.17
C LYS A 240 -8.25 5.19 6.99
N ILE A 241 -7.00 5.03 7.40
CA ILE A 241 -6.23 6.07 8.09
C ILE A 241 -6.15 7.31 7.22
N ALA A 242 -5.90 7.13 5.91
CA ALA A 242 -5.81 8.22 4.94
C ALA A 242 -7.12 9.00 4.75
N LYS A 243 -8.28 8.42 5.13
CA LYS A 243 -9.57 9.15 5.15
C LYS A 243 -9.78 9.92 6.45
N LYS A 244 -9.19 9.46 7.55
CA LYS A 244 -9.35 10.07 8.89
C LYS A 244 -8.27 11.13 9.16
N TYR A 245 -7.05 10.90 8.71
CA TYR A 245 -5.88 11.73 9.00
C TYR A 245 -5.14 12.12 7.72
N ASN A 246 -4.67 13.36 7.67
CA ASN A 246 -3.81 13.84 6.57
C ASN A 246 -2.32 13.57 6.88
N TRP A 247 -1.99 12.36 7.32
CA TRP A 247 -0.61 11.97 7.59
C TRP A 247 0.11 11.60 6.28
N LYS A 248 1.39 11.93 6.24
CA LYS A 248 2.21 11.73 5.05
C LYS A 248 2.21 10.27 4.56
N ASP A 249 2.27 9.32 5.47
CA ASP A 249 2.39 7.90 5.17
C ASP A 249 1.11 7.10 5.41
N ALA A 250 -0.05 7.79 5.63
CA ALA A 250 -1.33 7.16 5.93
C ALA A 250 -1.74 6.08 4.92
N ASN A 251 -1.58 6.35 3.60
CA ASN A 251 -1.88 5.36 2.56
C ASN A 251 -0.99 4.11 2.66
N VAL A 252 0.29 4.28 3.05
CA VAL A 252 1.21 3.15 3.17
C VAL A 252 0.83 2.29 4.37
N TYR A 253 0.42 2.91 5.49
CA TYR A 253 -0.11 2.19 6.64
C TYR A 253 -1.38 1.42 6.30
N ASP A 254 -2.30 2.02 5.54
CA ASP A 254 -3.51 1.33 5.07
C ASP A 254 -3.18 0.11 4.21
N MET A 255 -2.21 0.22 3.29
CA MET A 255 -1.77 -0.90 2.45
C MET A 255 -1.16 -2.05 3.28
N ILE A 256 -0.34 -1.71 4.28
CA ILE A 256 0.27 -2.70 5.19
C ILE A 256 -0.82 -3.41 5.98
N ILE A 257 -1.74 -2.66 6.61
CA ILE A 257 -2.84 -3.21 7.41
C ILE A 257 -3.71 -4.13 6.56
N ASP A 258 -4.13 -3.69 5.37
CA ASP A 258 -4.98 -4.49 4.48
C ASP A 258 -4.33 -5.82 4.09
N LYS A 259 -3.03 -5.81 3.77
CA LYS A 259 -2.33 -7.04 3.41
C LYS A 259 -2.13 -7.96 4.61
N CYS A 260 -1.78 -7.42 5.77
CA CYS A 260 -1.61 -8.22 7.00
C CYS A 260 -2.92 -8.84 7.50
N LEU A 261 -4.08 -8.21 7.28
CA LEU A 261 -5.39 -8.68 7.72
C LEU A 261 -6.08 -9.66 6.76
N ARG A 262 -5.38 -10.16 5.73
CA ARG A 262 -5.93 -11.21 4.86
C ARG A 262 -6.26 -12.46 5.68
N ASN A 263 -7.41 -13.10 5.37
CA ASN A 263 -7.83 -14.32 6.07
C ASN A 263 -6.88 -15.48 5.80
N ASN A 264 -6.43 -15.64 4.55
CA ASN A 264 -5.45 -16.63 4.18
C ASN A 264 -4.04 -16.19 4.62
N PRO A 265 -3.33 -16.95 5.48
CA PRO A 265 -1.98 -16.59 5.94
C PRO A 265 -0.97 -16.43 4.82
N THR A 266 -1.11 -17.18 3.71
CA THR A 266 -0.18 -17.13 2.58
C THR A 266 -0.28 -15.83 1.75
N GLU A 267 -1.39 -15.10 1.88
CA GLU A 267 -1.61 -13.82 1.20
C GLU A 267 -1.06 -12.62 2.00
N ARG A 268 -0.65 -12.85 3.24
CA ARG A 268 -0.04 -11.83 4.09
C ARG A 268 1.43 -11.62 3.75
N PHE A 269 2.06 -10.63 4.39
CA PHE A 269 3.52 -10.62 4.48
C PHE A 269 3.98 -11.86 5.23
N GLN A 270 5.06 -12.48 4.77
CA GLN A 270 5.57 -13.71 5.38
C GLN A 270 6.60 -13.44 6.47
N SER A 271 7.14 -12.23 6.55
CA SER A 271 8.06 -11.81 7.61
C SER A 271 7.91 -10.31 7.93
N ILE A 272 8.43 -9.90 9.08
CA ILE A 272 8.50 -8.49 9.46
C ILE A 272 9.47 -7.73 8.54
N GLU A 273 10.52 -8.39 8.08
CA GLU A 273 11.48 -7.82 7.13
C GLU A 273 10.79 -7.43 5.81
N GLU A 274 9.89 -8.28 5.27
CA GLU A 274 9.10 -7.94 4.09
C GLU A 274 8.24 -6.68 4.31
N ILE A 275 7.66 -6.50 5.49
CA ILE A 275 6.88 -5.30 5.83
C ILE A 275 7.79 -4.07 5.84
N SER A 276 8.94 -4.17 6.49
CA SER A 276 9.92 -3.08 6.57
C SER A 276 10.44 -2.70 5.19
N GLN A 277 10.77 -3.66 4.35
CA GLN A 277 11.19 -3.43 2.96
C GLN A 277 10.08 -2.79 2.13
N PHE A 278 8.84 -3.27 2.27
CA PHE A 278 7.69 -2.68 1.59
C PHE A 278 7.51 -1.20 2.00
N TYR A 279 7.53 -0.90 3.31
CA TYR A 279 7.40 0.46 3.81
C TYR A 279 8.49 1.39 3.28
N GLU A 280 9.76 0.96 3.31
CA GLU A 280 10.88 1.75 2.79
C GLU A 280 10.83 1.93 1.26
N ASN A 281 10.36 0.93 0.52
CA ASN A 281 10.19 1.04 -0.94
C ASN A 281 9.09 2.04 -1.29
N GLU A 282 7.96 2.02 -0.59
CA GLU A 282 6.88 2.99 -0.80
C GLU A 282 7.31 4.42 -0.43
N LYS A 283 8.12 4.59 0.64
CA LYS A 283 8.74 5.88 0.96
C LYS A 283 9.73 6.35 -0.11
N LYS A 284 10.53 5.45 -0.67
CA LYS A 284 11.47 5.76 -1.76
C LYS A 284 10.73 6.17 -3.02
N LYS A 285 9.64 5.50 -3.35
CA LYS A 285 8.75 5.91 -4.45
C LYS A 285 8.25 7.35 -4.27
N LYS A 286 7.97 7.80 -3.05
CA LYS A 286 7.60 9.19 -2.74
C LYS A 286 8.80 10.15 -2.67
N LYS A 287 10.00 9.66 -2.31
CA LYS A 287 11.26 10.48 -2.24
C LYS A 287 11.99 10.58 -3.56
N ILE A 288 11.79 9.65 -4.46
CA ILE A 288 12.11 9.92 -5.83
C ILE A 288 11.20 11.10 -6.19
N LYS A 289 11.76 12.33 -6.14
CA LYS A 289 11.40 13.36 -7.09
C LYS A 289 11.67 12.66 -8.40
N ILE A 290 10.69 11.90 -8.80
CA ILE A 290 10.62 11.42 -10.14
C ILE A 290 10.75 12.72 -10.90
N ILE A 291 11.81 12.88 -11.67
CA ILE A 291 11.71 13.58 -12.94
C ILE A 291 10.67 12.73 -13.62
N ASN A 292 9.44 13.06 -13.31
CA ASN A 292 8.29 12.24 -13.49
C ASN A 292 8.01 12.35 -14.95
N PRO A 293 8.28 11.36 -15.79
CA PRO A 293 7.70 11.36 -17.11
C PRO A 293 6.17 11.53 -17.01
N PHE A 294 5.55 11.14 -15.89
CA PHE A 294 4.16 11.37 -15.56
C PHE A 294 3.82 12.76 -15.02
N GLY A 295 4.80 13.59 -14.67
CA GLY A 295 4.51 14.94 -14.18
C GLY A 295 3.79 15.79 -15.21
N ASP A 296 4.21 15.69 -16.46
CA ASP A 296 3.60 16.40 -17.57
C ASP A 296 2.27 15.73 -17.97
N MET A 297 2.18 14.41 -17.92
CA MET A 297 0.93 13.68 -18.12
C MET A 297 -0.11 14.03 -17.07
N SER A 298 0.27 14.10 -15.80
CA SER A 298 -0.62 14.52 -14.71
C SER A 298 -1.08 15.97 -14.85
N LYS A 299 -0.22 16.87 -15.33
CA LYS A 299 -0.61 18.26 -15.62
C LYS A 299 -1.59 18.33 -16.77
N PHE A 300 -1.32 17.61 -17.85
CA PHE A 300 -2.21 17.52 -19.01
C PHE A 300 -3.58 16.97 -18.60
N HIS A 301 -3.61 15.84 -17.88
CA HIS A 301 -4.84 15.25 -17.35
C HIS A 301 -5.67 16.25 -16.55
N LYS A 302 -5.04 16.89 -15.55
CA LYS A 302 -5.71 17.88 -14.70
C LYS A 302 -6.20 19.09 -15.47
N ALA A 303 -5.41 19.57 -16.43
CA ALA A 303 -5.79 20.69 -17.27
C ALA A 303 -7.03 20.38 -18.12
N VAL A 304 -7.12 19.17 -18.65
CA VAL A 304 -8.27 18.73 -19.44
C VAL A 304 -9.50 18.52 -18.56
N VAL A 305 -9.38 17.74 -17.49
CA VAL A 305 -10.51 17.41 -16.58
C VAL A 305 -11.05 18.65 -15.87
N SER A 306 -10.22 19.67 -15.64
CA SER A 306 -10.68 20.92 -15.01
C SER A 306 -11.66 21.71 -15.89
N VAL A 307 -11.62 21.53 -17.21
CA VAL A 307 -12.48 22.23 -18.17
C VAL A 307 -13.58 21.31 -18.70
N VAL A 308 -13.24 20.04 -18.97
CA VAL A 308 -14.16 19.05 -19.52
C VAL A 308 -14.10 17.77 -18.68
N PRO A 309 -14.72 17.73 -17.51
CA PRO A 309 -14.71 16.56 -16.61
C PRO A 309 -15.25 15.29 -17.28
N GLU A 310 -16.16 15.45 -18.23
CA GLU A 310 -16.81 14.35 -18.97
C GLU A 310 -15.85 13.58 -19.88
N PHE A 311 -14.64 14.07 -20.09
CA PHE A 311 -13.59 13.33 -20.82
C PHE A 311 -12.94 12.24 -19.98
N PHE A 312 -13.11 12.30 -18.65
CA PHE A 312 -12.56 11.30 -17.75
C PHE A 312 -13.40 10.02 -17.76
N ASP A 313 -12.74 8.90 -17.94
CA ASP A 313 -13.32 7.54 -17.95
C ASP A 313 -14.52 7.33 -18.90
N SER A 314 -14.65 8.22 -19.87
CA SER A 314 -15.67 8.14 -20.93
C SER A 314 -15.06 8.56 -22.28
N VAL A 315 -15.78 8.26 -23.35
CA VAL A 315 -15.46 8.83 -24.68
C VAL A 315 -16.52 9.88 -24.97
N ASN A 316 -16.13 11.12 -24.92
CA ASN A 316 -17.01 12.26 -25.16
C ASN A 316 -16.39 13.26 -26.11
N ASN A 317 -17.17 14.19 -26.63
CA ASN A 317 -16.69 15.23 -27.51
C ASN A 317 -17.29 16.60 -27.19
N ILE A 318 -16.55 17.65 -27.57
CA ILE A 318 -17.01 19.05 -27.51
C ILE A 318 -17.01 19.64 -28.90
N THR A 319 -18.01 20.50 -29.17
CA THR A 319 -18.18 21.25 -30.43
C THR A 319 -18.19 22.76 -30.20
N ASP A 320 -18.42 23.20 -28.96
CA ASP A 320 -18.44 24.59 -28.58
C ASP A 320 -17.04 25.23 -28.66
N LYS A 321 -16.89 26.28 -29.44
CA LYS A 321 -15.59 26.95 -29.67
C LYS A 321 -15.09 27.71 -28.43
N GLY A 322 -15.97 28.12 -27.52
CA GLY A 322 -15.60 28.74 -26.25
C GLY A 322 -14.96 27.72 -25.31
N VAL A 323 -15.62 26.58 -25.16
CA VAL A 323 -15.09 25.45 -24.35
C VAL A 323 -13.77 24.93 -24.93
N MET A 324 -13.63 24.84 -26.27
CA MET A 324 -12.35 24.48 -26.89
C MET A 324 -11.25 25.50 -26.58
N CYS A 325 -11.57 26.79 -26.55
CA CYS A 325 -10.63 27.85 -26.21
C CYS A 325 -10.18 27.72 -24.74
N ASP A 326 -11.12 27.52 -23.81
CA ASP A 326 -10.83 27.35 -22.40
C ASP A 326 -9.99 26.10 -22.15
N LEU A 327 -10.26 25.00 -22.88
CA LEU A 327 -9.49 23.78 -22.83
C LEU A 327 -8.03 24.02 -23.26
N PHE A 328 -7.80 24.67 -24.40
CA PHE A 328 -6.44 24.98 -24.87
C PHE A 328 -5.74 25.97 -23.94
N ASN A 329 -6.43 26.99 -23.44
CA ASN A 329 -5.88 27.92 -22.45
C ASN A 329 -5.46 27.18 -21.17
N SER A 330 -6.28 26.26 -20.66
CA SER A 330 -5.93 25.44 -19.51
C SER A 330 -4.70 24.58 -19.78
N ILE A 331 -4.65 23.88 -20.90
CA ILE A 331 -3.53 23.01 -21.27
C ILE A 331 -2.23 23.83 -21.37
N PHE A 332 -2.22 24.92 -22.12
CA PHE A 332 -1.00 25.71 -22.40
C PHE A 332 -0.63 26.70 -21.29
N SER A 333 -1.47 26.89 -20.26
CA SER A 333 -1.10 27.65 -19.05
C SER A 333 -0.07 26.92 -18.18
N HIS A 334 0.07 25.61 -18.34
CA HIS A 334 0.99 24.81 -17.57
C HIS A 334 2.39 24.76 -18.20
N LYS A 335 3.42 24.87 -17.34
CA LYS A 335 4.81 24.62 -17.74
C LYS A 335 5.06 23.11 -17.75
N TYR A 336 5.24 22.55 -18.95
CA TYR A 336 5.65 21.16 -19.12
C TYR A 336 7.17 21.05 -19.09
N ASN A 337 7.70 19.97 -18.51
CA ASN A 337 9.14 19.69 -18.53
C ASN A 337 9.57 19.14 -19.89
N GLN A 338 8.66 18.42 -20.54
CA GLN A 338 8.76 17.98 -21.93
C GLN A 338 7.74 18.77 -22.76
N GLN A 339 7.93 18.79 -24.06
CA GLN A 339 6.95 19.44 -24.96
C GLN A 339 5.71 18.56 -25.08
N LEU A 340 4.55 19.19 -25.27
CA LEU A 340 3.38 18.51 -25.80
C LEU A 340 3.62 18.15 -27.26
N TRP A 341 3.01 17.07 -27.68
CA TRP A 341 3.18 16.52 -29.00
C TRP A 341 1.84 16.44 -29.72
N PHE A 342 1.85 16.73 -31.04
CA PHE A 342 0.74 16.37 -31.88
C PHE A 342 1.18 15.33 -32.92
N ASN A 343 0.26 14.46 -33.25
CA ASN A 343 0.46 13.41 -34.23
C ASN A 343 -0.64 13.46 -35.27
N THR A 344 -0.22 13.38 -36.49
CA THR A 344 -1.09 13.39 -37.66
C THR A 344 -1.23 12.00 -38.30
N GLY A 345 -0.75 10.96 -37.58
CA GLY A 345 -0.71 9.58 -38.07
C GLY A 345 0.64 9.18 -38.69
N ILE A 346 1.54 10.13 -38.98
CA ILE A 346 2.83 9.85 -39.60
C ILE A 346 3.99 10.19 -38.70
N SER A 347 3.96 11.37 -38.08
CA SER A 347 5.06 11.84 -37.25
C SER A 347 4.54 12.57 -36.02
N ASN A 348 5.33 12.50 -34.95
CA ASN A 348 5.15 13.30 -33.75
C ASN A 348 5.86 14.65 -33.97
N ASN A 349 5.13 15.74 -33.80
CA ASN A 349 5.66 17.09 -33.87
C ASN A 349 5.40 17.81 -32.54
N PRO A 350 6.34 18.67 -32.10
CA PRO A 350 6.13 19.46 -30.91
C PRO A 350 5.04 20.50 -31.12
N ILE A 351 4.24 20.74 -30.09
CA ILE A 351 3.23 21.78 -30.06
C ILE A 351 3.51 22.74 -28.91
N SER A 352 3.55 24.03 -29.24
CA SER A 352 3.81 25.10 -28.28
C SER A 352 2.57 25.88 -27.88
N SER A 353 1.60 26.02 -28.81
CA SER A 353 0.38 26.76 -28.57
C SER A 353 -0.73 26.38 -29.53
N ILE A 354 -1.97 26.54 -29.05
CA ILE A 354 -3.16 26.63 -29.90
C ILE A 354 -3.92 27.87 -29.46
N ILE A 355 -4.11 28.82 -30.36
CA ILE A 355 -4.72 30.13 -30.09
C ILE A 355 -5.95 30.28 -30.98
N LYS A 356 -7.08 30.72 -30.41
CA LYS A 356 -8.29 31.02 -31.17
C LYS A 356 -8.05 32.27 -32.01
N LEU A 357 -8.34 32.15 -33.30
CA LEU A 357 -8.41 33.27 -34.24
C LEU A 357 -9.86 33.78 -34.35
N GLY A 358 -10.08 34.92 -35.01
CA GLY A 358 -11.42 35.31 -35.44
C GLY A 358 -12.03 34.23 -36.35
N ASN A 359 -13.35 34.22 -36.54
CA ASN A 359 -14.07 33.31 -37.43
C ASN A 359 -13.97 31.81 -37.12
N ASP A 360 -13.94 31.43 -35.84
CA ASP A 360 -13.95 30.05 -35.39
C ASP A 360 -12.74 29.17 -35.73
N ASP A 361 -11.69 29.76 -36.29
CA ASP A 361 -10.43 29.08 -36.57
C ASP A 361 -9.46 29.18 -35.41
N PHE A 362 -8.51 28.23 -35.36
CA PHE A 362 -7.44 28.17 -34.40
C PHE A 362 -6.07 28.20 -35.10
N LEU A 363 -5.10 28.86 -34.48
CA LEU A 363 -3.70 28.83 -34.90
C LEU A 363 -2.94 27.84 -34.01
N MET A 364 -2.53 26.69 -34.57
CA MET A 364 -1.67 25.70 -33.91
C MET A 364 -0.23 25.89 -34.38
N ASN A 365 0.65 26.39 -33.50
CA ASN A 365 1.97 26.87 -33.87
C ASN A 365 1.87 27.96 -34.98
N ASP A 366 2.20 27.59 -36.23
CA ASP A 366 2.16 28.46 -37.43
C ASP A 366 1.04 28.06 -38.39
N LYS A 367 0.16 27.12 -38.06
CA LYS A 367 -0.85 26.55 -38.94
C LYS A 367 -2.26 26.92 -38.53
N GLN A 368 -3.02 27.48 -39.43
CA GLN A 368 -4.44 27.78 -39.23
C GLN A 368 -5.28 26.51 -39.43
N LEU A 369 -6.11 26.20 -38.46
CA LEU A 369 -6.98 25.02 -38.40
C LEU A 369 -8.42 25.42 -38.13
N ASN A 370 -9.36 24.81 -38.83
CA ASN A 370 -10.76 24.79 -38.41
C ASN A 370 -11.02 23.49 -37.67
N ILE A 371 -11.10 23.55 -36.31
CA ILE A 371 -11.35 22.42 -35.47
C ILE A 371 -12.85 22.25 -35.31
N ARG A 372 -13.40 21.19 -35.86
CA ARG A 372 -14.84 20.90 -35.85
C ARG A 372 -15.28 20.31 -34.50
N LYS A 373 -14.52 19.36 -33.99
CA LYS A 373 -14.76 18.66 -32.73
C LYS A 373 -13.46 18.33 -32.02
N ILE A 374 -13.53 18.22 -30.68
CA ILE A 374 -12.47 17.63 -29.87
C ILE A 374 -13.04 16.44 -29.14
N TRP A 375 -12.43 15.28 -29.33
CA TRP A 375 -12.73 14.07 -28.60
C TRP A 375 -11.69 13.92 -27.48
N GLY A 376 -12.14 13.59 -26.26
CA GLY A 376 -11.28 13.32 -25.11
C GLY A 376 -11.30 11.85 -24.72
N PHE A 377 -10.13 11.30 -24.44
CA PHE A 377 -9.92 9.94 -23.96
C PHE A 377 -8.97 10.01 -22.78
N LEU A 378 -9.51 10.15 -21.57
CA LEU A 378 -8.75 10.22 -20.34
C LEU A 378 -9.12 9.07 -19.42
N THR A 379 -8.12 8.50 -18.76
CA THR A 379 -8.31 7.35 -17.84
C THR A 379 -7.43 7.50 -16.61
N ASP A 380 -7.61 6.61 -15.65
CA ASP A 380 -6.67 6.48 -14.51
C ASP A 380 -5.24 6.17 -14.95
N ASN A 381 -5.06 5.62 -16.16
CA ASN A 381 -3.76 5.41 -16.75
C ASN A 381 -3.34 6.64 -17.58
N LEU A 382 -2.63 7.57 -16.97
CA LEU A 382 -2.19 8.82 -17.58
C LEU A 382 -1.40 8.68 -18.89
N TYR A 383 -0.85 7.51 -19.17
CA TYR A 383 -0.18 7.22 -20.47
C TYR A 383 -1.14 7.13 -21.65
N ASP A 384 -2.41 6.89 -21.35
CA ASP A 384 -3.43 6.68 -22.35
C ASP A 384 -4.25 7.95 -22.62
N ASP A 385 -3.92 9.07 -21.95
CA ASP A 385 -4.59 10.33 -22.10
C ASP A 385 -4.26 10.98 -23.44
N ILE A 386 -5.31 11.26 -24.19
CA ILE A 386 -5.20 11.82 -25.53
C ILE A 386 -6.41 12.67 -25.89
N LEU A 387 -6.18 13.72 -26.63
CA LEU A 387 -7.22 14.49 -27.32
C LEU A 387 -7.12 14.25 -28.82
N LEU A 388 -8.26 14.09 -29.48
CA LEU A 388 -8.35 14.00 -30.93
C LEU A 388 -9.10 15.23 -31.46
N LEU A 389 -8.43 16.01 -32.28
CA LEU A 389 -9.01 17.18 -32.99
C LEU A 389 -9.52 16.72 -34.35
N GLU A 390 -10.82 16.81 -34.55
CA GLU A 390 -11.44 16.64 -35.89
C GLU A 390 -11.39 17.99 -36.61
N ILE A 391 -10.75 18.04 -37.80
CA ILE A 391 -10.54 19.27 -38.58
C ILE A 391 -11.25 19.22 -39.90
N ASP A 392 -11.75 20.37 -40.36
CA ASP A 392 -12.47 20.46 -41.64
C ASP A 392 -11.55 20.52 -42.89
N LYS A 393 -10.31 21.01 -42.69
CA LYS A 393 -9.32 21.12 -43.78
C LYS A 393 -8.11 20.25 -43.47
N SER A 394 -7.65 19.53 -44.48
CA SER A 394 -6.45 18.74 -44.45
C SER A 394 -5.20 19.58 -44.31
N LEU A 395 -4.25 19.12 -43.46
CA LEU A 395 -2.92 19.70 -43.39
C LEU A 395 -2.00 19.01 -44.38
N PRO A 396 -1.21 19.80 -45.16
CA PRO A 396 -0.21 19.23 -46.05
C PRO A 396 0.95 18.63 -45.23
N TYR A 397 1.58 17.59 -45.78
CA TYR A 397 2.86 17.06 -45.32
C TYR A 397 3.99 17.95 -45.80
N LYS A 398 4.92 18.34 -44.93
CA LYS A 398 6.17 19.00 -45.32
C LYS A 398 7.26 17.97 -45.50
N ILE A 399 7.75 17.78 -46.71
CA ILE A 399 8.87 16.92 -47.05
C ILE A 399 9.88 17.78 -47.82
N GLU A 400 11.12 17.89 -47.30
CA GLU A 400 12.19 18.71 -47.91
C GLU A 400 11.79 20.18 -48.20
N GLY A 401 10.87 20.75 -47.35
CA GLY A 401 10.41 22.14 -47.48
C GLY A 401 9.20 22.34 -48.40
N GLU A 402 8.77 21.33 -49.14
CA GLU A 402 7.58 21.37 -50.01
C GLU A 402 6.37 20.75 -49.28
N GLU A 403 5.16 21.19 -49.68
CA GLU A 403 3.89 20.75 -49.11
C GLU A 403 3.20 19.73 -50.02
N TYR A 404 2.88 18.56 -49.46
CA TYR A 404 2.21 17.48 -50.17
C TYR A 404 0.93 17.07 -49.46
N TYR A 405 -0.16 16.93 -50.18
CA TYR A 405 -1.45 16.46 -49.65
C TYR A 405 -1.61 14.93 -49.75
N ARG A 406 -0.68 14.26 -50.45
CA ARG A 406 -0.70 12.83 -50.67
C ARG A 406 0.70 12.25 -50.53
N VAL A 407 0.87 11.32 -49.58
CA VAL A 407 2.17 10.72 -49.31
C VAL A 407 2.03 9.22 -49.13
N ALA A 408 3.12 8.50 -49.33
CA ALA A 408 3.24 7.08 -49.04
C ALA A 408 4.26 6.87 -47.91
N VAL A 409 4.00 5.94 -46.99
CA VAL A 409 4.93 5.51 -45.98
C VAL A 409 5.56 4.18 -46.39
N ILE A 410 6.87 4.16 -46.41
CA ILE A 410 7.66 3.03 -46.85
C ILE A 410 8.53 2.56 -45.68
N LYS A 411 8.58 1.25 -45.45
CA LYS A 411 9.43 0.65 -44.42
C LYS A 411 10.71 0.09 -45.05
N ASN A 412 11.88 0.59 -44.64
CA ASN A 412 13.16 0.06 -45.07
C ASN A 412 13.48 -1.32 -44.49
N LYS A 413 14.57 -1.96 -44.95
CA LYS A 413 15.01 -3.28 -44.43
C LYS A 413 15.39 -3.24 -42.94
N ASP A 414 15.76 -2.10 -42.42
CA ASP A 414 16.18 -1.88 -41.04
C ASP A 414 14.97 -1.59 -40.10
N GLY A 415 13.77 -1.49 -40.69
CA GLY A 415 12.52 -1.27 -39.95
C GLY A 415 12.13 0.19 -39.82
N ASP A 416 12.92 1.13 -40.37
CA ASP A 416 12.60 2.55 -40.34
C ASP A 416 11.49 2.89 -41.33
N GLU A 417 10.58 3.78 -40.94
CA GLU A 417 9.50 4.27 -41.77
C GLU A 417 9.94 5.58 -42.48
N ILE A 418 9.87 5.59 -43.80
CA ILE A 418 10.24 6.70 -44.64
C ILE A 418 8.98 7.24 -45.34
N ILE A 419 8.77 8.54 -45.27
CA ILE A 419 7.64 9.22 -45.92
C ILE A 419 8.11 9.82 -47.24
N VAL A 420 7.42 9.47 -48.32
CA VAL A 420 7.72 10.00 -49.64
C VAL A 420 6.46 10.59 -50.27
N PRO A 421 6.57 11.67 -51.07
CA PRO A 421 5.45 12.18 -51.86
C PRO A 421 4.91 11.10 -52.78
N TYR A 422 3.59 10.94 -52.83
CA TYR A 422 2.94 9.91 -53.65
C TYR A 422 3.33 10.04 -55.15
N GLU A 423 3.55 11.27 -55.57
CA GLU A 423 3.94 11.61 -56.95
C GLU A 423 5.34 11.12 -57.34
N LYS A 424 6.19 10.87 -56.34
CA LYS A 424 7.53 10.26 -56.53
C LYS A 424 7.48 8.74 -56.69
N ILE A 425 6.30 8.11 -56.54
CA ILE A 425 6.09 6.69 -56.79
C ILE A 425 5.76 6.53 -58.28
N LEU A 426 6.74 6.08 -59.03
CA LEU A 426 6.56 5.65 -60.41
C LEU A 426 6.24 4.15 -60.42
N SER A 427 5.51 3.66 -61.45
CA SER A 427 5.07 2.27 -61.53
C SER A 427 6.19 1.26 -61.20
N GLY A 428 6.20 0.75 -59.99
CA GLY A 428 7.18 -0.23 -59.49
C GLY A 428 8.51 0.34 -58.97
N TYR A 429 8.71 1.67 -58.94
CA TYR A 429 9.93 2.34 -58.50
C TYR A 429 9.64 3.58 -57.63
N ILE A 430 10.56 3.85 -56.69
CA ILE A 430 10.54 5.04 -55.86
C ILE A 430 11.87 5.76 -56.00
N ARG A 431 11.82 7.09 -56.12
CA ARG A 431 13.00 7.96 -56.06
C ARG A 431 13.14 8.55 -54.66
N TYR A 432 14.21 8.13 -53.97
CA TYR A 432 14.51 8.58 -52.61
C TYR A 432 16.02 8.73 -52.42
N ASN A 433 16.48 9.83 -51.81
CA ASN A 433 17.90 10.17 -51.63
C ASN A 433 18.69 10.06 -52.97
N ASP A 434 18.18 10.67 -54.03
CA ASP A 434 18.75 10.68 -55.38
C ASP A 434 18.98 9.30 -56.00
N LYS A 435 18.46 8.24 -55.41
CA LYS A 435 18.50 6.87 -55.92
C LYS A 435 17.10 6.38 -56.27
N VAL A 436 17.05 5.57 -57.32
CA VAL A 436 15.81 4.89 -57.73
C VAL A 436 15.84 3.49 -57.08
N HIS A 437 14.87 3.19 -56.25
CA HIS A 437 14.70 1.87 -55.62
C HIS A 437 13.52 1.15 -56.27
N LYS A 438 13.70 -0.15 -56.49
CA LYS A 438 12.60 -1.02 -56.93
C LYS A 438 11.68 -1.31 -55.73
N ILE A 439 10.38 -1.15 -55.90
CA ILE A 439 9.40 -1.41 -54.83
C ILE A 439 9.48 -2.88 -54.35
N SER A 440 9.76 -3.82 -55.26
CA SER A 440 9.95 -5.24 -54.95
C SER A 440 11.13 -5.53 -54.04
N ASP A 441 12.13 -4.65 -53.94
CA ASP A 441 13.35 -4.84 -53.16
C ASP A 441 13.23 -4.26 -51.73
N LEU A 442 12.11 -3.65 -51.46
CA LEU A 442 11.77 -3.06 -50.16
C LEU A 442 10.76 -3.99 -49.50
N THR A 443 10.99 -4.37 -48.25
CA THR A 443 9.99 -5.09 -47.43
C THR A 443 8.92 -4.09 -47.02
N ILE A 444 7.90 -3.88 -47.91
CA ILE A 444 6.98 -2.75 -47.77
C ILE A 444 5.63 -3.22 -47.32
N GLN A 445 5.16 -2.65 -46.21
CA GLN A 445 3.75 -2.34 -46.04
C GLN A 445 3.56 -0.91 -46.58
N GLU A 446 3.17 -0.81 -47.84
CA GLU A 446 2.77 0.48 -48.41
C GLU A 446 1.54 0.99 -47.66
N ARG A 447 1.67 2.15 -47.02
CA ARG A 447 0.55 2.87 -46.44
C ARG A 447 0.36 4.14 -47.24
N TYR A 448 -0.72 4.20 -47.99
CA TYR A 448 -1.16 5.42 -48.63
C TYR A 448 -1.97 6.21 -47.62
N ILE A 449 -1.58 7.47 -47.35
CA ILE A 449 -2.30 8.32 -46.41
C ILE A 449 -2.84 9.49 -47.22
N ASP A 450 -4.14 9.48 -47.45
CA ASP A 450 -4.87 10.60 -48.00
C ASP A 450 -5.35 11.50 -46.87
N ASN A 451 -5.08 12.80 -46.93
CA ASN A 451 -5.62 13.89 -46.11
C ASN A 451 -5.89 13.59 -44.59
N TYR A 452 -5.23 14.33 -43.71
CA TYR A 452 -5.59 14.28 -42.28
C TYR A 452 -6.92 14.94 -42.06
N LYS A 453 -7.81 14.21 -41.39
CA LYS A 453 -9.03 14.75 -40.80
C LYS A 453 -8.96 14.82 -39.30
N VAL A 454 -7.94 14.21 -38.71
CA VAL A 454 -7.77 14.10 -37.27
C VAL A 454 -6.33 14.39 -36.87
N ILE A 455 -6.16 15.17 -35.78
CA ILE A 455 -4.88 15.41 -35.11
C ILE A 455 -4.99 14.93 -33.71
N ALA A 456 -4.05 14.11 -33.23
CA ALA A 456 -3.95 13.73 -31.87
C ALA A 456 -3.02 14.66 -31.07
N ILE A 457 -3.39 14.99 -29.85
CA ILE A 457 -2.55 15.72 -28.89
C ILE A 457 -2.37 14.88 -27.64
N ALA A 458 -1.11 14.71 -27.22
CA ALA A 458 -0.76 14.01 -26.00
C ALA A 458 0.51 14.58 -25.37
N PRO A 459 0.70 14.37 -24.06
CA PRO A 459 1.92 14.80 -23.37
C PRO A 459 3.13 13.89 -23.63
N ASP A 460 2.94 12.75 -24.32
CA ASP A 460 3.99 11.80 -24.66
C ASP A 460 4.20 11.70 -26.18
N HIS A 461 5.46 11.76 -26.60
CA HIS A 461 5.85 11.65 -28.02
C HIS A 461 5.58 10.26 -28.63
N ASN A 462 5.32 9.24 -27.83
CA ASN A 462 4.98 7.88 -28.31
C ASN A 462 3.50 7.72 -28.67
N CYS A 463 2.73 8.80 -28.74
CA CYS A 463 1.34 8.77 -29.14
C CYS A 463 1.22 8.52 -30.65
N THR A 464 1.39 7.27 -31.06
CA THR A 464 1.20 6.88 -32.46
C THR A 464 -0.26 6.52 -32.69
N ILE A 465 -1.01 7.44 -33.29
CA ILE A 465 -2.31 7.13 -33.87
C ILE A 465 -2.05 6.72 -35.29
N ILE A 466 -2.57 5.56 -35.68
CA ILE A 466 -2.73 5.22 -37.09
C ILE A 466 -4.22 5.42 -37.37
N PRO A 467 -4.64 6.57 -37.91
CA PRO A 467 -5.98 6.70 -38.41
C PRO A 467 -6.08 5.76 -39.61
N GLU A 468 -6.74 4.62 -39.46
CA GLU A 468 -7.26 3.90 -40.60
C GLU A 468 -8.43 4.76 -41.13
N ASN A 469 -8.14 5.78 -41.88
CA ASN A 469 -9.04 6.59 -42.72
C ASN A 469 -10.50 6.78 -42.23
N ASP A 470 -11.43 7.10 -43.11
CA ASP A 470 -12.84 7.41 -42.87
C ASP A 470 -13.55 6.46 -41.90
N LYS A 471 -13.18 5.18 -41.86
CA LYS A 471 -13.70 4.18 -40.91
C LYS A 471 -13.41 4.47 -39.42
N PHE A 472 -12.34 5.22 -39.13
CA PHE A 472 -12.05 5.61 -37.76
C PHE A 472 -12.97 6.76 -37.30
N LEU A 473 -13.19 7.75 -38.18
CA LEU A 473 -14.13 8.84 -37.93
C LEU A 473 -15.56 8.35 -37.88
N GLU A 474 -15.95 7.41 -38.76
CA GLU A 474 -17.26 6.74 -38.70
C GLU A 474 -17.47 6.03 -37.38
N LYS A 475 -16.46 5.30 -36.89
CA LYS A 475 -16.51 4.64 -35.57
C LYS A 475 -16.57 5.66 -34.43
N LEU A 476 -15.84 6.76 -34.47
CA LEU A 476 -15.94 7.85 -33.50
C LEU A 476 -17.35 8.49 -33.51
N GLN A 477 -17.96 8.66 -34.67
CA GLN A 477 -19.32 9.20 -34.76
C GLN A 477 -20.39 8.26 -34.20
N CYS A 478 -20.16 6.96 -34.23
CA CYS A 478 -21.05 5.94 -33.67
C CYS A 478 -20.83 5.68 -32.17
N ILE A 479 -19.88 6.32 -31.52
CA ILE A 479 -19.51 6.04 -30.12
C ILE A 479 -20.67 6.27 -29.13
N ASN A 480 -21.59 7.19 -29.43
CA ASN A 480 -22.80 7.39 -28.60
C ASN A 480 -23.73 6.17 -28.56
N GLU A 481 -23.55 5.20 -29.45
CA GLU A 481 -24.33 3.96 -29.56
C GLU A 481 -23.56 2.73 -29.07
N LEU A 482 -22.24 2.86 -28.75
CA LEU A 482 -21.38 1.75 -28.37
C LEU A 482 -21.46 1.48 -26.86
N GLN A 483 -21.48 0.18 -26.49
CA GLN A 483 -21.37 -0.26 -25.08
C GLN A 483 -19.92 -0.09 -24.58
N GLN A 484 -19.74 -0.05 -23.25
CA GLN A 484 -18.40 0.13 -22.62
C GLN A 484 -17.32 -0.85 -23.12
N GLU A 485 -17.72 -2.03 -23.58
CA GLU A 485 -16.82 -3.05 -24.11
C GLU A 485 -16.21 -2.69 -25.45
N ASP A 486 -17.01 -2.06 -26.30
CA ASP A 486 -16.59 -1.54 -27.61
C ASP A 486 -15.62 -0.35 -27.47
N ILE A 487 -15.85 0.48 -26.45
CA ILE A 487 -14.96 1.60 -26.10
C ILE A 487 -13.59 1.07 -25.64
N ARG A 488 -13.57 0.01 -24.83
CA ARG A 488 -12.33 -0.67 -24.39
C ARG A 488 -11.59 -1.29 -25.58
N GLU A 489 -12.31 -1.88 -26.52
CA GLU A 489 -11.71 -2.45 -27.73
C GLU A 489 -11.16 -1.36 -28.65
N LEU A 490 -11.86 -0.24 -28.82
CA LEU A 490 -11.41 0.93 -29.54
C LEU A 490 -10.14 1.51 -28.90
N LYS A 491 -10.13 1.68 -27.57
CA LYS A 491 -8.92 2.07 -26.81
C LYS A 491 -7.77 1.09 -27.06
N ARG A 492 -8.01 -0.21 -27.03
CA ARG A 492 -6.99 -1.24 -27.34
C ARG A 492 -6.45 -1.13 -28.77
N LYS A 493 -7.27 -0.80 -29.74
CA LYS A 493 -6.84 -0.62 -31.14
C LYS A 493 -6.02 0.66 -31.33
N ILE A 494 -6.40 1.74 -30.67
CA ILE A 494 -5.66 3.02 -30.67
C ILE A 494 -4.29 2.82 -29.99
N PHE A 495 -4.24 2.04 -28.89
CA PHE A 495 -3.05 1.88 -28.04
C PHE A 495 -2.31 0.55 -28.23
N LYS A 496 -2.67 -0.27 -29.22
CA LYS A 496 -2.17 -1.65 -29.38
C LYS A 496 -0.64 -1.76 -29.51
N ASN A 497 0.04 -0.70 -29.88
CA ASN A 497 1.50 -0.70 -30.01
C ASN A 497 2.25 -0.26 -28.74
N LYS A 498 1.61 0.42 -27.79
CA LYS A 498 2.27 0.92 -26.56
C LYS A 498 2.64 -0.18 -25.56
N SER A 499 1.77 -1.16 -25.34
CA SER A 499 1.97 -2.18 -24.29
C SER A 499 3.12 -3.16 -24.58
N LYS A 500 3.52 -3.35 -25.84
CA LYS A 500 4.63 -4.24 -26.19
C LYS A 500 6.02 -3.59 -26.05
N GLU A 501 6.11 -2.27 -26.14
CA GLU A 501 7.38 -1.55 -26.07
C GLU A 501 7.75 -1.15 -24.64
N VAL A 502 6.76 -0.84 -23.80
CA VAL A 502 6.97 -0.55 -22.38
C VAL A 502 7.42 -1.80 -21.60
N LEU A 503 6.88 -2.98 -21.94
CA LEU A 503 7.29 -4.26 -21.32
C LEU A 503 8.69 -4.75 -21.77
N ARG A 504 9.29 -4.14 -22.80
CA ARG A 504 10.68 -4.44 -23.22
C ARG A 504 11.72 -3.52 -22.58
N ARG A 505 11.29 -2.43 -21.92
CA ARG A 505 12.17 -1.45 -21.25
C ARG A 505 12.11 -1.49 -19.73
N LEU A 506 11.25 -2.33 -19.16
CA LEU A 506 11.23 -2.75 -17.74
C LEU A 506 11.90 -4.12 -17.61
#